data_860ed7d6d727fcb301ee8157b371bd24
#
_entry.id   860ed7d6d727fcb301ee8157b371bd24
#
_cell.length_a   1.000
_cell.length_b   1.000
_cell.length_c   1.000
_cell.angle_alpha   90.00
_cell.angle_beta   90.00
_cell.angle_gamma   90.00
#
_symmetry.space_group_name_H-M   'P 1'
#
loop_
_entity.id
_entity.type
_entity.pdbx_description
1 polymer ?
#
loop_
_entity_poly.entity_id
_entity_poly.type
_entity_poly.pdbx_seq_one_letter_code
_entity_poly.pdbx_strand_id
1 'polypeptide(L)'
;MKELIAFLLLWIGAETNYNVNLETPRVVQLTQQELNTMYYTEDTHPSGHLHAFYDPKTDTIYLNKYFNIHDPFQKGVLLHELIHYVQDSNDVIGPGKPFECMRALEEEAYPLQQKYLLEVHGIAWDYDELGVKLLSSCDELY
;
A
#
# COMPACT_ATOMS: atom_id res chain seq x y z
N MET A 1 17.17 -2.40 1.73
CA MET A 1 15.90 -1.78 1.34
C MET A 1 15.81 -1.49 -0.15
N LYS A 2 16.82 -0.90 -0.73
CA LYS A 2 16.83 -0.53 -2.15
C LYS A 2 16.61 -1.71 -3.09
N GLU A 3 17.30 -2.81 -2.83
CA GLU A 3 17.17 -4.00 -3.65
C GLU A 3 15.80 -4.65 -3.50
N LEU A 4 15.24 -4.61 -2.29
CA LEU A 4 13.90 -5.12 -2.05
C LEU A 4 12.87 -4.31 -2.83
N ILE A 5 12.94 -2.98 -2.79
CA ILE A 5 12.02 -2.12 -3.53
C ILE A 5 12.13 -2.39 -5.03
N ALA A 6 13.36 -2.51 -5.54
CA ALA A 6 13.57 -2.81 -6.97
C ALA A 6 12.94 -4.13 -7.36
N PHE A 7 13.13 -5.17 -6.55
CA PHE A 7 12.51 -6.48 -6.79
C PHE A 7 10.99 -6.38 -6.79
N LEU A 8 10.43 -5.71 -5.79
CA LEU A 8 8.97 -5.59 -5.67
C LEU A 8 8.36 -4.80 -6.83
N LEU A 9 9.02 -3.74 -7.28
CA LEU A 9 8.56 -2.98 -8.45
C LEU A 9 8.58 -3.85 -9.71
N LEU A 10 9.63 -4.65 -9.91
CA LEU A 10 9.69 -5.57 -11.04
C LEU A 10 8.57 -6.61 -10.96
N TRP A 11 8.31 -7.13 -9.77
CA TRP A 11 7.22 -8.09 -9.57
C TRP A 11 5.87 -7.46 -9.93
N ILE A 12 5.63 -6.23 -9.48
CA ILE A 12 4.40 -5.51 -9.82
C ILE A 12 4.28 -5.35 -11.33
N GLY A 13 5.37 -5.00 -12.01
CA GLY A 13 5.39 -4.85 -13.46
C GLY A 13 5.09 -6.14 -14.20
N ALA A 14 5.53 -7.28 -13.66
CA ALA A 14 5.26 -8.58 -14.25
C ALA A 14 3.80 -9.00 -14.07
N GLU A 15 3.16 -8.55 -13.01
CA GLU A 15 1.78 -8.95 -12.67
C GLU A 15 0.72 -7.96 -13.17
N THR A 16 1.13 -6.80 -13.65
CA THR A 16 0.20 -5.75 -14.08
C THR A 16 0.66 -5.19 -15.43
N ASN A 17 -0.14 -4.27 -15.97
CA ASN A 17 0.26 -3.54 -17.19
C ASN A 17 0.80 -2.15 -16.86
N TYR A 18 1.07 -1.87 -15.60
CA TYR A 18 1.58 -0.56 -15.20
C TYR A 18 3.04 -0.37 -15.59
N ASN A 19 3.38 0.88 -15.87
CA ASN A 19 4.78 1.27 -16.02
C ASN A 19 5.41 1.32 -14.63
N VAL A 20 6.41 0.48 -14.42
CA VAL A 20 7.17 0.43 -13.15
C VAL A 20 8.59 0.97 -13.30
N ASN A 21 8.93 1.53 -14.45
CA ASN A 21 10.21 2.21 -14.65
C ASN A 21 10.11 3.61 -14.04
N LEU A 22 10.09 3.65 -12.72
CA LEU A 22 9.85 4.84 -11.92
C LEU A 22 11.03 5.07 -11.00
N GLU A 23 11.15 6.31 -10.51
CA GLU A 23 12.13 6.60 -9.46
C GLU A 23 11.75 5.82 -8.20
N THR A 24 12.75 5.43 -7.42
CA THR A 24 12.50 4.79 -6.14
C THR A 24 11.77 5.77 -5.22
N PRO A 25 10.62 5.41 -4.67
CA PRO A 25 9.91 6.31 -3.78
C PRO A 25 10.70 6.51 -2.50
N ARG A 26 10.46 7.63 -1.85
CA ARG A 26 11.05 7.90 -0.55
C ARG A 26 10.40 6.99 0.49
N VAL A 27 11.21 6.37 1.33
CA VAL A 27 10.73 5.52 2.42
C VAL A 27 11.22 6.10 3.74
N VAL A 28 10.28 6.34 4.66
CA VAL A 28 10.57 6.90 5.99
C VAL A 28 10.01 5.94 7.03
N GLN A 29 10.82 5.65 8.04
CA GLN A 29 10.40 4.78 9.14
C GLN A 29 10.02 5.64 10.34
N LEU A 30 8.86 5.37 10.91
CA LEU A 30 8.28 6.12 12.01
C LEU A 30 7.88 5.19 13.15
N THR A 31 7.72 5.74 14.34
CA THR A 31 7.13 4.98 15.45
C THR A 31 5.65 4.72 15.14
N GLN A 32 5.07 3.73 15.82
CA GLN A 32 3.65 3.44 15.66
C GLN A 32 2.78 4.66 15.99
N GLN A 33 3.16 5.40 17.01
CA GLN A 33 2.43 6.60 17.40
C GLN A 33 2.51 7.68 16.31
N GLU A 34 3.69 7.87 15.73
CA GLU A 34 3.85 8.84 14.64
C GLU A 34 3.06 8.44 13.40
N LEU A 35 3.07 7.15 13.06
CA LEU A 35 2.27 6.64 11.93
C LEU A 35 0.78 6.91 12.15
N ASN A 36 0.27 6.58 13.34
CA ASN A 36 -1.14 6.78 13.65
C ASN A 36 -1.50 8.26 13.60
N THR A 37 -0.63 9.13 14.12
CA THR A 37 -0.87 10.57 14.13
C THR A 37 -0.90 11.16 12.74
N MET A 38 -0.06 10.66 11.83
CA MET A 38 -0.02 11.16 10.46
C MET A 38 -1.21 10.70 9.63
N TYR A 39 -1.66 9.47 9.82
CA TYR A 39 -2.72 8.88 9.00
C TYR A 39 -4.11 9.21 9.51
N TYR A 40 -4.31 9.12 10.83
CA TYR A 40 -5.62 9.34 11.42
C TYR A 40 -5.77 10.78 11.90
N THR A 41 -6.94 11.36 11.65
CA THR A 41 -7.25 12.70 12.16
C THR A 41 -7.74 12.58 13.60
N GLU A 42 -7.96 13.72 14.25
CA GLU A 42 -8.48 13.75 15.62
C GLU A 42 -9.84 13.06 15.74
N ASP A 43 -10.62 13.08 14.66
CA ASP A 43 -11.95 12.49 14.64
C ASP A 43 -11.97 11.00 14.34
N THR A 44 -10.81 10.42 14.03
CA THR A 44 -10.72 9.00 13.73
C THR A 44 -9.87 8.31 14.78
N HIS A 45 -10.39 7.20 15.30
CA HIS A 45 -9.70 6.40 16.30
C HIS A 45 -9.31 5.08 15.66
N PRO A 46 -8.01 4.79 15.53
CA PRO A 46 -7.59 3.52 14.96
C PRO A 46 -8.03 2.37 15.85
N SER A 47 -8.78 1.45 15.27
CA SER A 47 -9.17 0.24 15.97
C SER A 47 -8.08 -0.82 15.95
N GLY A 48 -6.95 -0.53 15.31
CA GLY A 48 -5.83 -1.44 15.19
C GLY A 48 -4.56 -0.67 14.91
N HIS A 49 -3.53 -1.40 14.49
CA HIS A 49 -2.23 -0.82 14.21
C HIS A 49 -2.08 -0.59 12.71
N LEU A 50 -1.82 0.64 12.33
CA LEU A 50 -1.41 0.96 10.97
C LEU A 50 0.05 0.53 10.80
N HIS A 51 0.31 -0.34 9.83
CA HIS A 51 1.67 -0.84 9.58
C HIS A 51 2.45 0.05 8.62
N ALA A 52 1.77 0.68 7.69
CA ALA A 52 2.38 1.51 6.67
C ALA A 52 1.32 2.32 5.95
N PHE A 53 1.75 3.38 5.26
CA PHE A 53 0.87 4.03 4.30
C PHE A 53 1.70 4.79 3.26
N TYR A 54 1.08 5.00 2.10
CA TYR A 54 1.64 5.79 1.01
C TYR A 54 0.98 7.16 0.99
N ASP A 55 1.80 8.21 0.94
CA ASP A 55 1.33 9.59 0.82
C ASP A 55 1.53 10.06 -0.63
N PRO A 56 0.46 10.21 -1.41
CA PRO A 56 0.59 10.64 -2.80
C PRO A 56 1.04 12.08 -2.96
N LYS A 57 0.91 12.92 -1.95
CA LYS A 57 1.32 14.32 -2.02
C LYS A 57 2.83 14.47 -2.07
N THR A 58 3.55 13.54 -1.48
CA THR A 58 5.01 13.59 -1.36
C THR A 58 5.71 12.38 -1.96
N ASP A 59 4.96 11.46 -2.57
CA ASP A 59 5.48 10.19 -3.09
C ASP A 59 6.33 9.45 -2.05
N THR A 60 5.84 9.42 -0.83
CA THR A 60 6.56 8.86 0.30
C THR A 60 5.78 7.68 0.89
N ILE A 61 6.49 6.60 1.17
CA ILE A 61 5.96 5.45 1.89
C ILE A 61 6.46 5.54 3.33
N TYR A 62 5.54 5.49 4.27
CA TYR A 62 5.86 5.50 5.70
C TYR A 62 5.69 4.09 6.25
N LEU A 63 6.73 3.59 6.93
CA LEU A 63 6.76 2.27 7.53
C LEU A 63 6.99 2.38 9.03
N ASN A 64 6.54 1.38 9.77
CA ASN A 64 6.89 1.27 11.16
C ASN A 64 8.42 1.13 11.31
N LYS A 65 8.99 1.74 12.34
CA LYS A 65 10.44 1.71 12.56
C LYS A 65 11.00 0.30 12.81
N TYR A 66 10.15 -0.63 13.18
CA TYR A 66 10.52 -2.02 13.38
C TYR A 66 10.35 -2.88 12.13
N PHE A 67 10.16 -2.25 10.98
CA PHE A 67 10.03 -2.96 9.72
C PHE A 67 11.23 -3.90 9.53
N ASN A 68 10.93 -5.17 9.27
CA ASN A 68 11.93 -6.20 9.07
C ASN A 68 11.89 -6.67 7.61
N ILE A 69 12.97 -6.40 6.88
CA ILE A 69 13.07 -6.77 5.46
C ILE A 69 13.12 -8.28 5.23
N HIS A 70 13.26 -9.06 6.30
CA HIS A 70 13.28 -10.53 6.21
C HIS A 70 11.95 -11.16 6.56
N ASP A 71 10.99 -10.38 7.04
CA ASP A 71 9.65 -10.88 7.38
C ASP A 71 8.76 -10.83 6.14
N PRO A 72 8.27 -12.00 5.67
CA PRO A 72 7.43 -12.05 4.46
C PRO A 72 6.17 -11.17 4.55
N PHE A 73 5.49 -11.16 5.70
CA PHE A 73 4.28 -10.35 5.85
C PHE A 73 4.60 -8.86 5.76
N GLN A 74 5.70 -8.42 6.35
CA GLN A 74 6.10 -7.01 6.27
C GLN A 74 6.52 -6.64 4.85
N LYS A 75 7.17 -7.56 4.13
CA LYS A 75 7.44 -7.34 2.70
C LYS A 75 6.14 -7.20 1.92
N GLY A 76 5.12 -7.98 2.26
CA GLY A 76 3.80 -7.85 1.64
C GLY A 76 3.15 -6.50 1.93
N VAL A 77 3.32 -5.97 3.13
CA VAL A 77 2.83 -4.63 3.48
C VAL A 77 3.55 -3.57 2.64
N LEU A 78 4.86 -3.67 2.51
CA LEU A 78 5.64 -2.76 1.67
C LEU A 78 5.18 -2.85 0.21
N LEU A 79 4.98 -4.07 -0.29
CA LEU A 79 4.46 -4.28 -1.64
C LEU A 79 3.13 -3.57 -1.84
N HIS A 80 2.22 -3.67 -0.86
CA HIS A 80 0.91 -3.03 -0.92
C HIS A 80 1.04 -1.53 -1.12
N GLU A 81 1.91 -0.88 -0.35
CA GLU A 81 2.12 0.56 -0.48
C GLU A 81 2.83 0.91 -1.80
N LEU A 82 3.74 0.06 -2.27
CA LEU A 82 4.37 0.25 -3.58
C LEU A 82 3.35 0.13 -4.71
N ILE A 83 2.35 -0.74 -4.57
CA ILE A 83 1.27 -0.82 -5.55
C ILE A 83 0.54 0.52 -5.62
N HIS A 84 0.25 1.14 -4.49
CA HIS A 84 -0.38 2.47 -4.48
C HIS A 84 0.50 3.53 -5.13
N TYR A 85 1.81 3.46 -4.90
CA TYR A 85 2.75 4.36 -5.57
C TYR A 85 2.72 4.16 -7.10
N VAL A 86 2.69 2.93 -7.55
CA VAL A 86 2.62 2.61 -8.99
C VAL A 86 1.27 3.06 -9.56
N GLN A 87 0.17 2.80 -8.86
CA GLN A 87 -1.16 3.25 -9.28
C GLN A 87 -1.20 4.77 -9.44
N ASP A 88 -0.71 5.49 -8.45
CA ASP A 88 -0.66 6.95 -8.47
C ASP A 88 0.20 7.46 -9.63
N SER A 89 1.37 6.86 -9.81
CA SER A 89 2.29 7.25 -10.88
C SER A 89 1.77 6.96 -12.28
N ASN A 90 0.81 6.04 -12.40
CA ASN A 90 0.16 5.68 -13.65
C ASN A 90 -1.22 6.31 -13.81
N ASP A 91 -1.57 7.28 -12.94
CA ASP A 91 -2.83 8.02 -13.00
C ASP A 91 -4.07 7.13 -13.07
N VAL A 92 -4.10 6.08 -12.26
CA VAL A 92 -5.21 5.12 -12.26
C VAL A 92 -6.53 5.81 -11.90
N ILE A 93 -6.48 6.78 -10.98
CA ILE A 93 -7.63 7.64 -10.69
C ILE A 93 -7.48 8.89 -11.56
N GLY A 94 -8.37 9.06 -12.51
CA GLY A 94 -8.27 10.14 -13.46
C GLY A 94 -8.33 11.53 -12.83
N PRO A 95 -8.07 12.57 -13.63
CA PRO A 95 -8.05 13.96 -13.14
C PRO A 95 -9.34 14.34 -12.43
N GLY A 96 -9.21 15.08 -11.36
CA GLY A 96 -10.35 15.59 -10.60
C GLY A 96 -10.92 14.62 -9.58
N LYS A 97 -10.41 13.42 -9.49
CA LYS A 97 -10.85 12.45 -8.47
C LYS A 97 -9.84 12.40 -7.35
N PRO A 98 -10.28 12.42 -6.09
CA PRO A 98 -9.34 12.34 -4.98
C PRO A 98 -8.73 10.95 -4.89
N PHE A 99 -7.44 10.91 -4.61
CA PHE A 99 -6.74 9.65 -4.38
C PHE A 99 -7.33 8.90 -3.18
N GLU A 100 -7.99 9.62 -2.30
CA GLU A 100 -8.67 9.05 -1.15
C GLU A 100 -9.83 8.13 -1.52
N CYS A 101 -10.30 8.19 -2.76
CA CYS A 101 -11.28 7.23 -3.26
C CYS A 101 -10.59 5.89 -3.52
N MET A 102 -10.40 5.13 -2.47
CA MET A 102 -9.48 4.01 -2.44
C MET A 102 -10.06 2.67 -2.90
N ARG A 103 -11.39 2.58 -3.11
CA ARG A 103 -12.00 1.27 -3.38
C ARG A 103 -11.33 0.51 -4.53
N ALA A 104 -11.26 1.13 -5.70
CA ALA A 104 -10.66 0.47 -6.87
C ALA A 104 -9.18 0.17 -6.66
N LEU A 105 -8.48 1.05 -5.95
CA LEU A 105 -7.07 0.88 -5.65
C LEU A 105 -6.84 -0.30 -4.72
N GLU A 106 -7.65 -0.39 -3.66
CA GLU A 106 -7.55 -1.48 -2.69
C GLU A 106 -8.03 -2.81 -3.26
N GLU A 107 -9.04 -2.81 -4.11
CA GLU A 107 -9.52 -4.03 -4.76
C GLU A 107 -8.47 -4.64 -5.69
N GLU A 108 -7.48 -3.86 -6.11
CA GLU A 108 -6.34 -4.36 -6.85
C GLU A 108 -5.17 -4.71 -5.92
N ALA A 109 -4.90 -3.87 -4.94
CA ALA A 109 -3.71 -4.02 -4.10
C ALA A 109 -3.77 -5.26 -3.21
N TYR A 110 -4.90 -5.53 -2.57
CA TYR A 110 -5.02 -6.68 -1.68
C TYR A 110 -4.88 -8.03 -2.39
N PRO A 111 -5.55 -8.27 -3.53
CA PRO A 111 -5.32 -9.53 -4.26
C PRO A 111 -3.88 -9.70 -4.72
N LEU A 112 -3.21 -8.63 -5.12
CA LEU A 112 -1.81 -8.70 -5.52
C LEU A 112 -0.90 -9.02 -4.34
N GLN A 113 -1.18 -8.43 -3.17
CA GLN A 113 -0.46 -8.76 -1.94
C GLN A 113 -0.64 -10.23 -1.57
N GLN A 114 -1.86 -10.75 -1.67
CA GLN A 114 -2.16 -12.16 -1.44
C GLN A 114 -1.37 -13.06 -2.40
N LYS A 115 -1.36 -12.71 -3.67
CA LYS A 115 -0.65 -13.46 -4.70
C LYS A 115 0.86 -13.46 -4.45
N TYR A 116 1.42 -12.32 -4.09
CA TYR A 116 2.84 -12.20 -3.76
C TYR A 116 3.23 -13.12 -2.60
N LEU A 117 2.45 -13.10 -1.53
CA LEU A 117 2.75 -13.94 -0.37
C LEU A 117 2.71 -15.42 -0.73
N LEU A 118 1.77 -15.82 -1.56
CA LEU A 118 1.66 -17.23 -1.97
C LEU A 118 2.78 -17.61 -2.95
N GLU A 119 3.01 -16.83 -3.98
CA GLU A 119 3.97 -17.17 -5.04
C GLU A 119 5.42 -17.04 -4.59
N VAL A 120 5.74 -16.01 -3.85
CA VAL A 120 7.13 -15.71 -3.48
C VAL A 120 7.51 -16.40 -2.18
N HIS A 121 6.58 -16.49 -1.22
CA HIS A 121 6.88 -16.97 0.11
C HIS A 121 6.15 -18.26 0.49
N GLY A 122 5.25 -18.74 -0.35
CA GLY A 122 4.48 -19.96 -0.06
C GLY A 122 3.49 -19.81 1.08
N ILE A 123 3.05 -18.59 1.35
CA ILE A 123 2.16 -18.28 2.47
C ILE A 123 0.76 -18.04 1.93
N ALA A 124 -0.20 -18.85 2.38
CA ALA A 124 -1.61 -18.61 2.12
C ALA A 124 -2.11 -17.55 3.12
N TRP A 125 -2.63 -16.46 2.60
CA TRP A 125 -3.13 -15.35 3.41
C TRP A 125 -4.47 -14.90 2.88
N ASP A 126 -5.45 -14.89 3.77
CA ASP A 126 -6.80 -14.44 3.44
C ASP A 126 -7.03 -13.07 4.06
N TYR A 127 -7.36 -12.10 3.22
CA TYR A 127 -7.76 -10.79 3.71
C TYR A 127 -9.29 -10.69 3.72
N ASP A 128 -9.82 -9.77 4.50
CA ASP A 128 -11.25 -9.55 4.62
C ASP A 128 -11.77 -8.74 3.42
N GLU A 129 -12.23 -9.46 2.39
CA GLU A 129 -12.73 -8.82 1.16
C GLU A 129 -13.89 -7.86 1.41
N LEU A 130 -14.81 -8.25 2.28
CA LEU A 130 -15.95 -7.41 2.60
C LEU A 130 -15.51 -6.16 3.36
N GLY A 131 -14.62 -6.32 4.32
CA GLY A 131 -14.07 -5.20 5.06
C GLY A 131 -13.33 -4.22 4.16
N VAL A 132 -12.55 -4.73 3.20
CA VAL A 132 -11.86 -3.89 2.22
C VAL A 132 -12.87 -3.08 1.41
N LYS A 133 -13.93 -3.72 0.92
CA LYS A 133 -14.96 -3.03 0.15
C LYS A 133 -15.66 -1.94 0.96
N LEU A 134 -15.94 -2.21 2.22
CA LEU A 134 -16.63 -1.25 3.08
C LEU A 134 -15.73 -0.08 3.46
N LEU A 135 -14.45 -0.35 3.78
CA LEU A 135 -13.53 0.69 4.22
C LEU A 135 -12.95 1.51 3.07
N SER A 136 -12.93 0.94 1.87
CA SER A 136 -12.33 1.59 0.70
C SER A 136 -13.34 2.31 -0.17
N SER A 137 -14.61 2.31 0.21
CA SER A 137 -15.63 2.96 -0.57
C SER A 137 -15.49 4.47 -0.49
N CYS A 138 -15.59 5.11 -1.64
CA CYS A 138 -15.56 6.56 -1.70
C CYS A 138 -16.82 7.10 -2.37
N ASP A 139 -17.92 6.32 -2.29
CA ASP A 139 -19.13 6.77 -2.87
C ASP A 139 -19.88 7.60 -1.87
N GLU A 140 -20.91 7.89 -2.17
CA GLU A 140 -21.86 8.71 -1.79
C GLU A 140 -22.06 8.94 -0.44
N LEU A 141 -21.27 8.49 0.32
CA LEU A 141 -21.17 8.98 1.65
C LEU A 141 -20.76 10.42 1.67
N TYR A 142 -20.40 10.88 0.53
CA TYR A 142 -19.94 12.25 0.37
C TYR A 142 -20.98 13.10 -0.31
#